data_5a05fecc3c79acfd526e2ad0e9d80495
#
_entry.id   5a05fecc3c79acfd526e2ad0e9d80495
#
_cell.length_a   1.000
_cell.length_b   1.000
_cell.length_c   1.000
_cell.angle_alpha   90.00
_cell.angle_beta   90.00
_cell.angle_gamma   90.00
#
_symmetry.space_group_name_H-M   'P 1'
#
loop_
_entity.id
_entity.type
_entity.pdbx_description
1 polymer ?
#
loop_
_entity_poly.entity_id
_entity_poly.type
_entity_poly.pdbx_seq_one_letter_code
_entity_poly.pdbx_strand_id
1 'polypeptide(L)'
;MRTFLQKNLPWLLISALLGVLALLGVCQPDAPPCVYVSVDGQIQKISAYENADGYHLFLPACAQNARLQLGLPAGASLRVGDAILTDGMDCSSIEPGRVYSLTLRGEEVPLTVYRSENTAALFLQTRPGTMDYLHESKDHKATASLLLCAADGTQRHADPSVTLKGRGNATWKYEKKPYSLTLSTPADLLGMGAAAEWVLLANATDQSNLYNRLALDLAAQSGLGWTPDSRYVEVYVNGSYLGLYLLTEKITAQPGRLELDSGEFLCKIEFSSRWNTLRNPFRTARGRTVEITAPKVPDASVAALVNEMEAAIFSGDDALLAATLDVDSWARRYLVDEICGNIDADLASSYFYYRDGRFYAGPVWDYDRAFGSTPRNHNPRSFIAAPAEKGVGYRSLYYGALCKSALFQSRVRALYEEEFLPILQALLQVDIQTLSDSLRAATQMNNIRWAEMFAHLQEADPSTGALLQYLSARTEFLSSAWLENVDYRTVQLQLPGSDTYRNFAVEARCVLDLSGYDLKADLSDIRFLRADTGAVFDIHSPVTENLILKLEYPRGLPPAEPVPEAPAQSPWDPAIIAASLGAFMLCLLGLLTADRRNRRPPSGRQQ
;
A
#
# COMPACT_ATOMS: atom_id res chain seq x y z
N MET A 1 -48.40 -0.75 -47.12
CA MET A 1 -47.64 -0.92 -45.87
C MET A 1 -46.13 -1.21 -46.12
N ARG A 2 -45.76 -2.20 -46.98
CA ARG A 2 -44.36 -2.50 -47.28
C ARG A 2 -43.58 -1.33 -47.90
N THR A 3 -44.17 -0.59 -48.85
CA THR A 3 -43.54 0.55 -49.52
C THR A 3 -43.38 1.80 -48.62
N PHE A 4 -44.25 1.99 -47.63
CA PHE A 4 -44.16 3.06 -46.65
C PHE A 4 -43.04 2.78 -45.67
N LEU A 5 -42.92 1.57 -45.18
CA LEU A 5 -41.84 1.14 -44.27
C LEU A 5 -40.47 1.22 -44.99
N GLN A 6 -40.35 0.85 -46.26
CA GLN A 6 -39.07 0.94 -46.97
C GLN A 6 -38.59 2.36 -47.21
N LYS A 7 -39.46 3.33 -47.41
CA LYS A 7 -39.10 4.72 -47.60
C LYS A 7 -38.75 5.43 -46.28
N ASN A 8 -39.36 5.01 -45.18
CA ASN A 8 -39.22 5.68 -43.90
C ASN A 8 -38.30 4.94 -42.92
N LEU A 9 -37.80 3.73 -43.23
CA LEU A 9 -36.93 2.95 -42.40
C LEU A 9 -35.65 3.70 -41.98
N PRO A 10 -34.95 4.47 -42.86
CA PRO A 10 -33.80 5.25 -42.43
C PRO A 10 -34.15 6.32 -41.39
N TRP A 11 -35.30 6.99 -41.53
CA TRP A 11 -35.76 8.02 -40.60
C TRP A 11 -36.24 7.45 -39.29
N LEU A 12 -36.85 6.25 -39.29
CA LEU A 12 -37.24 5.54 -38.08
C LEU A 12 -36.00 5.03 -37.31
N LEU A 13 -34.96 4.58 -38.02
CA LEU A 13 -33.70 4.19 -37.40
C LEU A 13 -32.93 5.37 -36.82
N ILE A 14 -32.92 6.52 -37.52
CA ILE A 14 -32.31 7.75 -37.01
C ILE A 14 -33.09 8.27 -35.80
N SER A 15 -34.42 8.25 -35.82
CA SER A 15 -35.24 8.64 -34.68
C SER A 15 -35.07 7.70 -33.48
N ALA A 16 -34.97 6.39 -33.72
CA ALA A 16 -34.66 5.42 -32.68
C ALA A 16 -33.25 5.61 -32.09
N LEU A 17 -32.25 5.88 -32.95
CA LEU A 17 -30.89 6.17 -32.53
C LEU A 17 -30.79 7.49 -31.73
N LEU A 18 -31.50 8.53 -32.17
CA LEU A 18 -31.60 9.80 -31.44
C LEU A 18 -32.37 9.63 -30.12
N GLY A 19 -33.38 8.79 -30.08
CA GLY A 19 -34.09 8.41 -28.86
C GLY A 19 -33.21 7.64 -27.88
N VAL A 20 -32.40 6.72 -28.36
CA VAL A 20 -31.41 5.99 -27.55
C VAL A 20 -30.30 6.92 -27.08
N LEU A 21 -29.80 7.81 -27.91
CA LEU A 21 -28.80 8.82 -27.53
C LEU A 21 -29.37 9.82 -26.51
N ALA A 22 -30.65 10.22 -26.66
CA ALA A 22 -31.34 11.05 -25.69
C ALA A 22 -31.57 10.30 -24.34
N LEU A 23 -31.94 9.02 -24.39
CA LEU A 23 -32.04 8.16 -23.22
C LEU A 23 -30.67 7.93 -22.54
N LEU A 24 -29.60 7.74 -23.32
CA LEU A 24 -28.25 7.67 -22.79
C LEU A 24 -27.78 9.01 -22.21
N GLY A 25 -28.20 10.13 -22.81
CA GLY A 25 -27.95 11.47 -22.27
C GLY A 25 -28.73 11.76 -20.98
N VAL A 26 -29.94 11.19 -20.86
CA VAL A 26 -30.76 11.27 -19.63
C VAL A 26 -30.22 10.33 -18.53
N CYS A 27 -29.47 9.28 -18.92
CA CYS A 27 -28.84 8.32 -17.99
C CYS A 27 -27.37 8.64 -17.71
N GLN A 28 -26.79 9.75 -18.15
CA GLN A 28 -25.52 10.19 -17.60
C GLN A 28 -25.76 10.58 -16.14
N PRO A 29 -25.05 9.93 -15.17
CA PRO A 29 -25.18 10.35 -13.79
C PRO A 29 -24.86 11.85 -13.72
N ASP A 30 -25.69 12.62 -13.01
CA ASP A 30 -25.41 14.02 -12.74
C ASP A 30 -24.01 14.10 -12.12
N ALA A 31 -23.26 15.13 -12.51
CA ALA A 31 -21.94 15.36 -11.89
C ALA A 31 -22.15 15.46 -10.35
N PRO A 32 -21.31 14.79 -9.55
CA PRO A 32 -21.47 14.83 -8.10
C PRO A 32 -21.38 16.27 -7.59
N PRO A 33 -22.08 16.62 -6.51
CA PRO A 33 -21.93 17.89 -5.83
C PRO A 33 -20.46 18.16 -5.57
N CYS A 34 -20.04 19.42 -5.69
CA CYS A 34 -18.64 19.79 -5.49
C CYS A 34 -18.54 21.17 -4.87
N VAL A 35 -17.35 21.51 -4.43
CA VAL A 35 -16.97 22.89 -4.13
C VAL A 35 -15.76 23.28 -4.95
N TYR A 36 -15.70 24.56 -5.30
CA TYR A 36 -14.52 25.19 -5.88
C TYR A 36 -13.81 25.97 -4.78
N VAL A 37 -12.54 25.67 -4.57
CA VAL A 37 -11.69 26.32 -3.59
C VAL A 37 -10.60 27.12 -4.31
N SER A 38 -10.42 28.38 -3.93
CA SER A 38 -9.32 29.19 -4.46
C SER A 38 -8.11 29.03 -3.54
N VAL A 39 -7.04 28.43 -4.06
CA VAL A 39 -5.77 28.24 -3.37
C VAL A 39 -4.71 29.00 -4.16
N ASP A 40 -4.11 30.01 -3.54
CA ASP A 40 -3.10 30.88 -4.16
C ASP A 40 -3.48 31.37 -5.59
N GLY A 41 -4.74 31.79 -5.73
CA GLY A 41 -5.29 32.28 -7.00
C GLY A 41 -5.64 31.20 -8.03
N GLN A 42 -5.36 29.94 -7.77
CA GLN A 42 -5.76 28.81 -8.59
C GLN A 42 -7.05 28.17 -8.06
N ILE A 43 -8.01 27.93 -8.92
CA ILE A 43 -9.28 27.30 -8.55
C ILE A 43 -9.12 25.78 -8.65
N GLN A 44 -9.34 25.10 -7.53
CA GLN A 44 -9.39 23.64 -7.44
C GLN A 44 -10.83 23.18 -7.22
N LYS A 45 -11.27 22.19 -8.00
CA LYS A 45 -12.54 21.50 -7.79
C LYS A 45 -12.35 20.39 -6.77
N ILE A 46 -13.30 20.25 -5.84
CA ILE A 46 -13.37 19.13 -4.89
C ILE A 46 -14.77 18.54 -4.98
N SER A 47 -14.87 17.33 -5.51
CA SER A 47 -16.14 16.61 -5.67
C SER A 47 -16.48 15.82 -4.41
N ALA A 48 -17.75 15.80 -4.04
CA ALA A 48 -18.22 14.93 -2.98
C ALA A 48 -18.12 13.46 -3.42
N TYR A 49 -17.79 12.61 -2.48
CA TYR A 49 -17.78 11.16 -2.61
C TYR A 49 -19.13 10.61 -2.14
N GLU A 50 -19.71 9.70 -2.88
CA GLU A 50 -20.97 9.05 -2.56
C GLU A 50 -20.74 7.63 -2.05
N ASN A 51 -21.40 7.25 -0.97
CA ASN A 51 -21.48 5.88 -0.47
C ASN A 51 -22.90 5.60 0.06
N ALA A 52 -23.10 4.47 0.75
CA ALA A 52 -24.40 4.08 1.30
C ALA A 52 -24.97 5.08 2.33
N ASP A 53 -24.12 5.85 3.00
CA ASP A 53 -24.51 6.82 4.03
C ASP A 53 -24.82 8.22 3.45
N GLY A 54 -24.63 8.44 2.14
CA GLY A 54 -24.84 9.70 1.44
C GLY A 54 -23.56 10.28 0.85
N TYR A 55 -23.50 11.62 0.77
CA TYR A 55 -22.36 12.33 0.20
C TYR A 55 -21.39 12.79 1.28
N HIS A 56 -20.09 12.68 0.98
CA HIS A 56 -18.99 13.07 1.85
C HIS A 56 -18.11 14.07 1.11
N LEU A 57 -17.98 15.28 1.64
CA LEU A 57 -17.10 16.31 1.10
C LEU A 57 -15.81 16.37 1.92
N PHE A 58 -14.71 15.98 1.32
CA PHE A 58 -13.39 15.94 1.94
C PHE A 58 -12.60 17.19 1.56
N LEU A 59 -12.50 18.15 2.46
CA LEU A 59 -11.78 19.41 2.24
C LEU A 59 -10.33 19.30 2.75
N PRO A 60 -9.34 19.79 1.99
CA PRO A 60 -7.97 19.88 2.47
C PRO A 60 -7.82 21.00 3.53
N ALA A 61 -6.77 20.91 4.34
CA ALA A 61 -6.44 21.93 5.33
C ALA A 61 -6.35 23.34 4.70
N CYS A 62 -5.77 23.45 3.52
CA CYS A 62 -5.62 24.72 2.78
C CYS A 62 -6.95 25.39 2.42
N ALA A 63 -8.09 24.70 2.53
CA ALA A 63 -9.42 25.27 2.34
C ALA A 63 -9.94 26.02 3.57
N GLN A 64 -9.24 25.99 4.72
CA GLN A 64 -9.73 26.55 5.98
C GLN A 64 -10.09 28.05 5.90
N ASN A 65 -9.27 28.84 5.23
CA ASN A 65 -9.45 30.28 5.09
C ASN A 65 -9.73 30.68 3.64
N ALA A 66 -10.02 29.69 2.78
CA ALA A 66 -10.29 29.93 1.39
C ALA A 66 -11.78 30.22 1.15
N ARG A 67 -12.05 31.02 0.12
CA ARG A 67 -13.42 31.17 -0.34
C ARG A 67 -13.88 29.90 -1.04
N LEU A 68 -15.05 29.40 -0.63
CA LEU A 68 -15.68 28.21 -1.20
C LEU A 68 -16.90 28.60 -2.03
N GLN A 69 -16.96 28.11 -3.27
CA GLN A 69 -18.09 28.27 -4.16
C GLN A 69 -18.73 26.91 -4.42
N LEU A 70 -20.05 26.83 -4.23
CA LEU A 70 -20.81 25.60 -4.41
C LEU A 70 -20.97 25.25 -5.89
N GLY A 71 -20.79 24.00 -6.25
CA GLY A 71 -21.08 23.45 -7.57
C GLY A 71 -22.12 22.34 -7.44
N LEU A 72 -23.31 22.55 -7.97
CA LEU A 72 -24.44 21.62 -7.88
C LEU A 72 -24.99 21.29 -9.26
N PRO A 73 -25.57 20.09 -9.46
CA PRO A 73 -26.41 19.78 -10.60
C PRO A 73 -27.61 20.72 -10.72
N ALA A 74 -28.14 20.85 -11.93
CA ALA A 74 -29.31 21.70 -12.18
C ALA A 74 -30.52 21.27 -11.29
N GLY A 75 -31.13 22.25 -10.62
CA GLY A 75 -32.28 22.01 -9.73
C GLY A 75 -31.94 21.46 -8.35
N ALA A 76 -30.65 21.24 -8.06
CA ALA A 76 -30.19 20.84 -6.72
C ALA A 76 -30.02 22.06 -5.80
N SER A 77 -30.08 21.84 -4.49
CA SER A 77 -29.84 22.86 -3.48
C SER A 77 -29.27 22.27 -2.18
N LEU A 78 -28.50 23.08 -1.47
CA LEU A 78 -27.91 22.73 -0.17
C LEU A 78 -28.52 23.62 0.92
N ARG A 79 -29.05 23.02 1.98
CA ARG A 79 -29.56 23.75 3.14
C ARG A 79 -28.44 23.97 4.17
N VAL A 80 -28.14 25.22 4.47
CA VAL A 80 -27.16 25.63 5.48
C VAL A 80 -27.85 26.54 6.51
N GLY A 81 -28.23 26.00 7.66
CA GLY A 81 -29.12 26.68 8.60
C GLY A 81 -30.48 27.01 7.95
N ASP A 82 -30.88 28.27 7.97
CA ASP A 82 -32.08 28.76 7.32
C ASP A 82 -31.89 29.11 5.83
N ALA A 83 -30.66 29.13 5.35
CA ALA A 83 -30.34 29.48 3.97
C ALA A 83 -30.42 28.27 3.04
N ILE A 84 -30.94 28.48 1.83
CA ILE A 84 -30.90 27.52 0.74
C ILE A 84 -29.88 28.04 -0.29
N LEU A 85 -28.79 27.28 -0.45
CA LEU A 85 -27.75 27.60 -1.42
C LEU A 85 -27.99 26.82 -2.71
N THR A 86 -27.77 27.47 -3.84
CA THR A 86 -27.85 26.87 -5.17
C THR A 86 -26.48 26.95 -5.87
N ASP A 87 -26.41 26.38 -7.06
CA ASP A 87 -25.19 26.39 -7.86
C ASP A 87 -24.55 27.79 -7.99
N GLY A 88 -23.24 27.86 -7.88
CA GLY A 88 -22.45 29.11 -7.98
C GLY A 88 -22.45 29.97 -6.72
N MET A 89 -23.23 29.68 -5.68
CA MET A 89 -23.29 30.47 -4.45
C MET A 89 -22.06 30.25 -3.56
N ASP A 90 -21.73 31.26 -2.76
CA ASP A 90 -20.72 31.16 -1.71
C ASP A 90 -21.21 30.20 -0.61
N CYS A 91 -20.39 29.21 -0.29
CA CYS A 91 -20.66 28.22 0.75
C CYS A 91 -19.56 28.18 1.82
N SER A 92 -18.80 29.26 1.99
CA SER A 92 -17.69 29.32 2.97
C SER A 92 -18.16 29.17 4.43
N SER A 93 -19.47 29.23 4.68
CA SER A 93 -20.08 28.98 6.01
C SER A 93 -20.28 27.50 6.35
N ILE A 94 -19.98 26.56 5.42
CA ILE A 94 -20.04 25.16 5.77
C ILE A 94 -18.92 24.78 6.75
N GLU A 95 -19.27 24.03 7.78
CA GLU A 95 -18.36 23.66 8.86
C GLU A 95 -18.01 22.17 8.82
N PRO A 96 -16.76 21.79 9.04
CA PRO A 96 -16.39 20.38 9.19
C PRO A 96 -17.11 19.72 10.36
N GLY A 97 -17.37 18.42 10.26
CA GLY A 97 -18.08 17.63 11.28
C GLY A 97 -19.59 17.77 11.23
N ARG A 98 -20.14 18.60 10.31
CA ARG A 98 -21.59 18.79 10.18
C ARG A 98 -22.17 18.02 9.01
N VAL A 99 -23.43 17.60 9.19
CA VAL A 99 -24.28 17.00 8.15
C VAL A 99 -25.27 18.06 7.66
N TYR A 100 -25.34 18.24 6.37
CA TYR A 100 -26.24 19.16 5.68
C TYR A 100 -27.27 18.40 4.86
N SER A 101 -28.48 18.98 4.68
CA SER A 101 -29.49 18.41 3.78
C SER A 101 -29.22 18.91 2.37
N LEU A 102 -28.89 17.98 1.47
CA LEU A 102 -28.70 18.21 0.05
C LEU A 102 -29.94 17.71 -0.69
N THR A 103 -30.60 18.59 -1.45
CA THR A 103 -31.73 18.19 -2.30
C THR A 103 -31.21 17.89 -3.70
N LEU A 104 -31.36 16.66 -4.15
CA LEU A 104 -31.02 16.18 -5.49
C LEU A 104 -32.24 15.55 -6.12
N ARG A 105 -32.64 16.01 -7.32
CA ARG A 105 -33.82 15.47 -8.05
C ARG A 105 -35.13 15.45 -7.21
N GLY A 106 -35.24 16.34 -6.22
CA GLY A 106 -36.38 16.42 -5.31
C GLY A 106 -36.29 15.51 -4.09
N GLU A 107 -35.25 14.72 -3.94
CA GLU A 107 -34.98 13.91 -2.77
C GLU A 107 -33.95 14.58 -1.86
N GLU A 108 -34.15 14.48 -0.55
CA GLU A 108 -33.19 14.95 0.45
C GLU A 108 -32.21 13.83 0.79
N VAL A 109 -30.91 14.10 0.63
CA VAL A 109 -29.82 13.21 0.96
C VAL A 109 -28.81 13.91 1.88
N PRO A 110 -28.14 13.21 2.80
CA PRO A 110 -27.17 13.83 3.68
C PRO A 110 -25.86 14.16 2.92
N LEU A 111 -25.29 15.33 3.21
CA LEU A 111 -23.93 15.73 2.83
C LEU A 111 -23.13 15.97 4.11
N THR A 112 -22.17 15.13 4.40
CA THR A 112 -21.26 15.30 5.54
C THR A 112 -19.96 15.98 5.08
N VAL A 113 -19.56 17.03 5.79
CA VAL A 113 -18.34 17.78 5.47
C VAL A 113 -17.22 17.40 6.44
N TYR A 114 -16.05 17.12 5.89
CA TYR A 114 -14.83 16.85 6.64
C TYR A 114 -13.73 17.80 6.17
N ARG A 115 -12.77 18.10 7.03
CA ARG A 115 -11.58 18.88 6.66
C ARG A 115 -10.38 18.43 7.48
N SER A 116 -9.26 18.22 6.80
CA SER A 116 -7.97 18.01 7.45
C SER A 116 -7.44 19.32 8.06
N GLU A 117 -6.41 19.22 8.91
CA GLU A 117 -5.91 20.38 9.67
C GLU A 117 -4.46 20.73 9.36
N ASN A 118 -3.57 19.72 9.31
CA ASN A 118 -2.12 19.92 9.29
C ASN A 118 -1.44 19.30 8.06
N THR A 119 -2.21 18.77 7.12
CA THR A 119 -1.69 17.98 6.00
C THR A 119 -1.65 18.81 4.73
N ALA A 120 -0.53 18.75 4.00
CA ALA A 120 -0.43 19.35 2.68
C ALA A 120 -1.36 18.68 1.68
N ALA A 121 -1.81 19.41 0.65
CA ALA A 121 -2.67 18.90 -0.41
C ALA A 121 -1.94 18.85 -1.74
N LEU A 122 -2.05 17.72 -2.43
CA LEU A 122 -1.51 17.47 -3.77
C LEU A 122 -2.67 17.31 -4.76
N PHE A 123 -2.83 18.30 -5.64
CA PHE A 123 -3.83 18.28 -6.70
C PHE A 123 -3.20 17.85 -8.01
N LEU A 124 -3.80 16.86 -8.66
CA LEU A 124 -3.40 16.35 -9.96
C LEU A 124 -4.57 16.51 -10.94
N GLN A 125 -4.29 17.09 -12.09
CA GLN A 125 -5.27 17.22 -13.16
C GLN A 125 -4.81 16.44 -14.38
N THR A 126 -5.65 15.52 -14.85
CA THR A 126 -5.41 14.70 -16.04
C THR A 126 -6.52 14.90 -17.05
N ARG A 127 -6.34 14.41 -18.28
CA ARG A 127 -7.43 14.33 -19.24
C ARG A 127 -8.47 13.29 -18.81
N PRO A 128 -9.75 13.43 -19.20
CA PRO A 128 -10.78 12.42 -18.95
C PRO A 128 -10.34 11.03 -19.44
N GLY A 129 -10.68 9.96 -18.68
CA GLY A 129 -10.30 8.57 -18.97
C GLY A 129 -8.84 8.22 -18.70
N THR A 130 -7.99 9.19 -18.39
CA THR A 130 -6.55 8.93 -18.14
C THR A 130 -6.30 8.05 -16.93
N MET A 131 -7.08 8.22 -15.85
CA MET A 131 -6.90 7.40 -14.64
C MET A 131 -7.38 5.97 -14.86
N ASP A 132 -8.44 5.76 -15.64
CA ASP A 132 -8.90 4.41 -16.01
C ASP A 132 -7.80 3.68 -16.79
N TYR A 133 -7.25 4.32 -17.82
CA TYR A 133 -6.10 3.80 -18.56
C TYR A 133 -4.90 3.48 -17.65
N LEU A 134 -4.57 4.39 -16.71
CA LEU A 134 -3.46 4.19 -15.78
C LEU A 134 -3.70 2.97 -14.87
N HIS A 135 -4.96 2.72 -14.49
CA HIS A 135 -5.32 1.61 -13.61
C HIS A 135 -5.43 0.25 -14.30
N GLU A 136 -5.52 0.19 -15.63
CA GLU A 136 -5.50 -1.08 -16.38
C GLU A 136 -4.17 -1.82 -16.21
N SER A 137 -3.04 -1.08 -16.10
CA SER A 137 -1.71 -1.68 -15.93
C SER A 137 -0.77 -0.74 -15.17
N LYS A 138 -0.03 -1.30 -14.21
CA LYS A 138 1.05 -0.55 -13.53
C LYS A 138 2.18 -0.08 -14.46
N ASP A 139 2.24 -0.60 -15.69
CA ASP A 139 3.23 -0.21 -16.69
C ASP A 139 2.79 0.98 -17.54
N HIS A 140 1.50 1.33 -17.49
CA HIS A 140 0.98 2.52 -18.12
C HIS A 140 1.52 3.79 -17.45
N LYS A 141 1.70 4.82 -18.26
CA LYS A 141 2.12 6.16 -17.82
C LYS A 141 1.10 7.19 -18.25
N ALA A 142 0.86 8.16 -17.41
CA ALA A 142 -0.05 9.26 -17.66
C ALA A 142 0.62 10.59 -17.38
N THR A 143 0.19 11.64 -18.09
CA THR A 143 0.62 13.01 -17.82
C THR A 143 -0.46 13.74 -17.04
N ALA A 144 -0.04 14.49 -16.02
CA ALA A 144 -0.89 15.36 -15.22
C ALA A 144 -0.24 16.73 -15.04
N SER A 145 -1.02 17.76 -14.74
CA SER A 145 -0.49 18.91 -14.02
C SER A 145 -0.58 18.68 -12.51
N LEU A 146 0.35 19.28 -11.78
CA LEU A 146 0.47 19.14 -10.33
C LEU A 146 0.43 20.51 -9.67
N LEU A 147 -0.32 20.63 -8.58
CA LEU A 147 -0.25 21.71 -7.62
C LEU A 147 -0.09 21.12 -6.22
N LEU A 148 0.97 21.51 -5.51
CA LEU A 148 1.22 21.14 -4.12
C LEU A 148 1.08 22.37 -3.23
N CYS A 149 0.20 22.28 -2.25
CA CYS A 149 -0.08 23.35 -1.28
C CYS A 149 0.19 22.88 0.13
N ALA A 150 0.81 23.72 0.96
CA ALA A 150 0.89 23.46 2.38
C ALA A 150 -0.49 23.58 3.05
N ALA A 151 -0.59 23.14 4.30
CA ALA A 151 -1.83 23.23 5.07
C ALA A 151 -2.37 24.65 5.22
N ASP A 152 -1.48 25.66 5.26
CA ASP A 152 -1.82 27.09 5.34
C ASP A 152 -2.30 27.69 4.01
N GLY A 153 -2.35 26.92 2.94
CA GLY A 153 -2.74 27.36 1.60
C GLY A 153 -1.61 27.93 0.76
N THR A 154 -0.39 28.03 1.31
CA THR A 154 0.76 28.49 0.53
C THR A 154 1.12 27.46 -0.55
N GLN A 155 1.22 27.91 -1.80
CA GLN A 155 1.74 27.05 -2.87
C GLN A 155 3.20 26.69 -2.59
N ARG A 156 3.51 25.41 -2.60
CA ARG A 156 4.88 24.89 -2.44
C ARG A 156 5.52 24.50 -3.74
N HIS A 157 4.72 23.99 -4.68
CA HIS A 157 5.20 23.64 -6.02
C HIS A 157 4.04 23.57 -7.01
N ALA A 158 4.30 23.95 -8.27
CA ALA A 158 3.41 23.72 -9.39
C ALA A 158 4.21 23.21 -10.59
N ASP A 159 3.71 22.17 -11.23
CA ASP A 159 4.33 21.60 -12.42
C ASP A 159 3.25 21.30 -13.46
N PRO A 160 3.33 21.89 -14.65
CA PRO A 160 2.31 21.72 -15.68
C PRO A 160 2.33 20.33 -16.33
N SER A 161 3.38 19.54 -16.14
CA SER A 161 3.56 18.28 -16.87
C SER A 161 4.37 17.25 -16.08
N VAL A 162 3.74 16.63 -15.08
CA VAL A 162 4.31 15.51 -14.35
C VAL A 162 3.91 14.18 -14.98
N THR A 163 4.76 13.16 -14.84
CA THR A 163 4.43 11.79 -15.25
C THR A 163 3.99 10.99 -14.03
N LEU A 164 2.81 10.38 -14.12
CA LEU A 164 2.28 9.40 -13.17
C LEU A 164 2.46 7.99 -13.72
N LYS A 165 2.80 7.06 -12.85
CA LYS A 165 2.86 5.62 -13.15
C LYS A 165 2.38 4.84 -11.93
N GLY A 166 1.63 3.78 -12.15
CA GLY A 166 1.31 2.80 -11.10
C GLY A 166 2.58 2.14 -10.57
N ARG A 167 2.57 1.75 -9.28
CA ARG A 167 3.70 1.05 -8.65
C ARG A 167 3.23 0.00 -7.65
N GLY A 168 4.18 -0.67 -7.00
CA GLY A 168 3.93 -1.74 -6.06
C GLY A 168 3.72 -3.10 -6.75
N ASN A 169 3.59 -4.13 -5.96
CA ASN A 169 3.30 -5.49 -6.41
C ASN A 169 2.03 -6.00 -5.72
N ALA A 170 2.11 -6.31 -4.43
CA ALA A 170 0.93 -6.67 -3.65
C ALA A 170 -0.04 -5.48 -3.53
N THR A 171 0.49 -4.30 -3.22
CA THR A 171 -0.28 -3.07 -3.02
C THR A 171 -0.97 -2.56 -4.28
N TRP A 172 -0.51 -2.92 -5.48
CA TRP A 172 -1.20 -2.61 -6.74
C TRP A 172 -2.56 -3.30 -6.90
N LYS A 173 -2.81 -4.38 -6.15
CA LYS A 173 -4.07 -5.13 -6.20
C LYS A 173 -5.22 -4.45 -5.46
N TYR A 174 -4.91 -3.57 -4.51
CA TYR A 174 -5.92 -2.84 -3.74
C TYR A 174 -6.52 -1.69 -4.56
N GLU A 175 -7.71 -1.25 -4.21
CA GLU A 175 -8.41 -0.14 -4.84
C GLU A 175 -7.64 1.18 -4.63
N LYS A 176 -7.11 1.41 -3.44
CA LYS A 176 -6.22 2.53 -3.13
C LYS A 176 -4.82 2.25 -3.66
N LYS A 177 -4.51 2.75 -4.84
CA LYS A 177 -3.28 2.44 -5.57
C LYS A 177 -2.13 3.39 -5.25
N PRO A 178 -0.89 2.87 -5.08
CA PRO A 178 0.30 3.70 -4.97
C PRO A 178 0.80 4.15 -6.35
N TYR A 179 1.50 5.31 -6.39
CA TYR A 179 2.01 5.89 -7.63
C TYR A 179 3.49 6.27 -7.53
N SER A 180 4.17 6.21 -8.67
CA SER A 180 5.43 6.93 -8.91
C SER A 180 5.10 8.24 -9.61
N LEU A 181 5.72 9.31 -9.16
CA LEU A 181 5.59 10.65 -9.69
C LEU A 181 6.95 11.11 -10.21
N THR A 182 7.00 11.61 -11.46
CA THR A 182 8.20 12.20 -12.03
C THR A 182 7.87 13.63 -12.44
N LEU A 183 8.55 14.59 -11.82
CA LEU A 183 8.44 16.01 -12.14
C LEU A 183 9.12 16.33 -13.47
N SER A 184 8.67 17.39 -14.13
CA SER A 184 9.30 17.88 -15.36
C SER A 184 10.71 18.43 -15.12
N THR A 185 10.94 19.01 -13.95
CA THR A 185 12.25 19.48 -13.46
C THR A 185 12.41 19.09 -12.00
N PRO A 186 13.64 18.79 -11.52
CA PRO A 186 13.88 18.53 -10.12
C PRO A 186 13.41 19.68 -9.23
N ALA A 187 12.66 19.39 -8.19
CA ALA A 187 12.19 20.36 -7.20
C ALA A 187 12.18 19.79 -5.79
N ASP A 188 12.31 20.67 -4.83
CA ASP A 188 12.13 20.33 -3.41
C ASP A 188 10.63 20.27 -3.08
N LEU A 189 10.17 19.09 -2.74
CA LEU A 189 8.80 18.88 -2.26
C LEU A 189 8.79 18.83 -0.72
N LEU A 190 8.26 19.86 -0.09
CA LEU A 190 8.03 19.95 1.36
C LEU A 190 9.32 19.83 2.22
N GLY A 191 10.45 20.33 1.73
CA GLY A 191 11.70 20.37 2.49
C GLY A 191 12.51 19.05 2.45
N MET A 192 12.23 18.16 1.49
CA MET A 192 12.91 16.87 1.34
C MET A 192 14.07 16.90 0.32
N GLY A 193 14.52 18.09 -0.10
CA GLY A 193 15.56 18.25 -1.11
C GLY A 193 15.07 18.13 -2.54
N ALA A 194 15.85 18.66 -3.49
CA ALA A 194 15.45 18.73 -4.88
C ALA A 194 15.64 17.39 -5.60
N ALA A 195 14.56 16.86 -6.17
CA ALA A 195 14.58 15.65 -6.98
C ALA A 195 13.46 15.65 -8.02
N ALA A 196 13.64 14.88 -9.11
CA ALA A 196 12.58 14.69 -10.10
C ALA A 196 11.66 13.51 -9.74
N GLU A 197 12.18 12.45 -9.10
CA GLU A 197 11.44 11.21 -8.87
C GLU A 197 10.97 11.09 -7.42
N TRP A 198 9.67 10.92 -7.25
CA TRP A 198 8.98 10.80 -5.98
C TRP A 198 8.05 9.59 -5.96
N VAL A 199 7.60 9.21 -4.78
CA VAL A 199 6.67 8.10 -4.58
C VAL A 199 5.52 8.52 -3.69
N LEU A 200 4.30 8.14 -4.07
CA LEU A 200 3.09 8.23 -3.26
C LEU A 200 2.78 6.83 -2.75
N LEU A 201 3.14 6.52 -1.50
CA LEU A 201 2.77 5.28 -0.83
C LEU A 201 1.32 5.37 -0.37
N ALA A 202 0.52 4.37 -0.72
CA ALA A 202 -0.91 4.39 -0.44
C ALA A 202 -1.26 3.98 1.00
N ASN A 203 -0.37 3.25 1.69
CA ASN A 203 -0.65 2.62 2.99
C ASN A 203 -1.98 1.83 2.96
N ALA A 204 -2.21 1.09 1.87
CA ALA A 204 -3.51 0.45 1.59
C ALA A 204 -3.86 -0.67 2.58
N THR A 205 -2.89 -1.20 3.31
CA THR A 205 -3.05 -2.23 4.33
C THR A 205 -2.81 -1.71 5.75
N ASP A 206 -2.69 -0.41 5.92
CA ASP A 206 -2.44 0.25 7.21
C ASP A 206 -3.43 1.39 7.42
N GLN A 207 -4.52 1.12 8.13
CA GLN A 207 -5.55 2.11 8.43
C GLN A 207 -5.05 3.22 9.37
N SER A 208 -3.98 2.96 10.15
CA SER A 208 -3.33 3.99 10.97
C SER A 208 -2.53 4.98 10.12
N ASN A 209 -2.09 4.56 8.94
CA ASN A 209 -1.17 5.24 8.04
C ASN A 209 0.24 5.48 8.62
N LEU A 210 0.63 4.81 9.72
CA LEU A 210 1.85 5.10 10.49
C LEU A 210 3.04 4.18 10.14
N TYR A 211 2.81 2.95 9.65
CA TYR A 211 3.84 1.90 9.58
C TYR A 211 5.06 2.30 8.78
N ASN A 212 4.88 2.71 7.52
CA ASN A 212 6.01 3.15 6.68
C ASN A 212 6.73 4.36 7.28
N ARG A 213 5.99 5.31 7.81
CA ARG A 213 6.57 6.52 8.42
C ARG A 213 7.43 6.17 9.63
N LEU A 214 6.92 5.36 10.55
CA LEU A 214 7.66 4.97 11.76
C LEU A 214 8.92 4.17 11.45
N ALA A 215 8.87 3.28 10.46
CA ALA A 215 10.05 2.52 10.04
C ALA A 215 11.13 3.43 9.43
N LEU A 216 10.74 4.41 8.61
CA LEU A 216 11.65 5.42 8.05
C LEU A 216 12.24 6.30 9.15
N ASP A 217 11.41 6.78 10.08
CA ASP A 217 11.86 7.62 11.19
C ASP A 217 12.82 6.87 12.13
N LEU A 218 12.51 5.61 12.45
CA LEU A 218 13.38 4.76 13.27
C LEU A 218 14.74 4.55 12.60
N ALA A 219 14.75 4.26 11.30
CA ALA A 219 15.97 4.08 10.54
C ALA A 219 16.81 5.37 10.48
N ALA A 220 16.18 6.50 10.21
CA ALA A 220 16.86 7.80 10.16
C ALA A 220 17.45 8.19 11.51
N GLN A 221 16.70 8.06 12.59
CA GLN A 221 17.14 8.40 13.95
C GLN A 221 18.24 7.47 14.45
N SER A 222 18.28 6.22 14.02
CA SER A 222 19.34 5.26 14.38
C SER A 222 20.67 5.49 13.65
N GLY A 223 20.75 6.48 12.76
CA GLY A 223 21.96 6.73 11.97
C GLY A 223 22.23 5.70 10.89
N LEU A 224 21.23 4.97 10.44
CA LEU A 224 21.33 4.06 9.30
C LEU A 224 21.48 4.88 8.01
N GLY A 225 22.69 5.18 7.58
CA GLY A 225 23.02 5.80 6.32
C GLY A 225 21.95 6.75 5.71
N TRP A 226 21.93 6.91 4.39
CA TRP A 226 20.83 7.64 3.78
C TRP A 226 19.51 6.84 3.89
N THR A 227 18.51 7.48 4.46
CA THR A 227 17.14 6.95 4.60
C THR A 227 16.17 7.89 3.88
N PRO A 228 15.22 7.38 3.08
CA PRO A 228 14.25 8.24 2.41
C PRO A 228 13.44 9.09 3.39
N ASP A 229 13.43 10.40 3.18
CA ASP A 229 12.52 11.29 3.91
C ASP A 229 11.09 11.19 3.36
N SER A 230 10.12 11.61 4.16
CA SER A 230 8.70 11.47 3.79
C SER A 230 7.83 12.53 4.45
N ARG A 231 6.73 12.90 3.76
CA ARG A 231 5.70 13.83 4.26
C ARG A 231 4.32 13.31 3.90
N TYR A 232 3.36 13.51 4.77
CA TYR A 232 1.97 13.20 4.44
C TYR A 232 1.37 14.24 3.50
N VAL A 233 0.61 13.76 2.52
CA VAL A 233 -0.14 14.59 1.58
C VAL A 233 -1.52 13.98 1.34
N GLU A 234 -2.51 14.83 1.25
CA GLU A 234 -3.83 14.47 0.76
C GLU A 234 -3.86 14.58 -0.76
N VAL A 235 -4.24 13.53 -1.44
CA VAL A 235 -4.19 13.46 -2.90
C VAL A 235 -5.57 13.65 -3.50
N TYR A 236 -5.69 14.61 -4.40
CA TYR A 236 -6.88 14.88 -5.21
C TYR A 236 -6.54 14.70 -6.68
N VAL A 237 -7.33 13.92 -7.40
CA VAL A 237 -7.18 13.73 -8.84
C VAL A 237 -8.47 14.11 -9.55
N ASN A 238 -8.41 15.08 -10.46
CA ASN A 238 -9.57 15.62 -11.19
C ASN A 238 -10.73 16.03 -10.27
N GLY A 239 -10.40 16.50 -9.07
CA GLY A 239 -11.36 16.88 -8.04
C GLY A 239 -11.80 15.74 -7.11
N SER A 240 -11.50 14.50 -7.42
CA SER A 240 -11.81 13.36 -6.53
C SER A 240 -10.75 13.17 -5.47
N TYR A 241 -11.14 13.04 -4.21
CA TYR A 241 -10.27 12.74 -3.10
C TYR A 241 -9.82 11.27 -3.17
N LEU A 242 -8.53 11.03 -3.27
CA LEU A 242 -7.95 9.68 -3.28
C LEU A 242 -7.46 9.21 -1.90
N GLY A 243 -7.43 10.10 -0.92
CA GLY A 243 -7.04 9.74 0.45
C GLY A 243 -5.71 10.36 0.90
N LEU A 244 -5.28 9.94 2.08
CA LEU A 244 -4.01 10.30 2.70
C LEU A 244 -2.90 9.38 2.16
N TYR A 245 -1.85 9.97 1.60
CA TYR A 245 -0.67 9.28 1.09
C TYR A 245 0.58 9.71 1.83
N LEU A 246 1.58 8.85 1.86
CA LEU A 246 2.92 9.21 2.26
C LEU A 246 3.75 9.52 1.01
N LEU A 247 3.99 10.82 0.76
CA LEU A 247 4.93 11.28 -0.25
C LEU A 247 6.34 11.04 0.28
N THR A 248 7.12 10.27 -0.44
CA THR A 248 8.48 9.90 -0.03
C THR A 248 9.48 10.01 -1.16
N GLU A 249 10.71 10.22 -0.81
CA GLU A 249 11.82 10.12 -1.73
C GLU A 249 11.88 8.73 -2.35
N LYS A 250 12.19 8.66 -3.63
CA LYS A 250 12.46 7.38 -4.30
C LYS A 250 13.89 6.96 -4.03
N ILE A 251 14.10 5.69 -3.68
CA ILE A 251 15.45 5.13 -3.57
C ILE A 251 16.12 5.15 -4.94
N THR A 252 17.11 6.02 -5.08
CA THR A 252 17.91 6.21 -6.30
C THR A 252 19.31 6.68 -5.92
N ALA A 253 20.32 6.27 -6.72
CA ALA A 253 21.66 6.82 -6.60
C ALA A 253 21.76 8.15 -7.35
N GLN A 254 21.76 9.24 -6.60
CA GLN A 254 21.88 10.62 -7.15
C GLN A 254 22.28 11.60 -6.04
N PRO A 255 22.78 12.80 -6.40
CA PRO A 255 23.07 13.85 -5.42
C PRO A 255 21.89 14.17 -4.50
N GLY A 256 22.18 14.37 -3.22
CA GLY A 256 21.17 14.64 -2.18
C GLY A 256 20.37 13.44 -1.72
N ARG A 257 20.64 12.25 -2.27
CA ARG A 257 20.08 10.95 -1.84
C ARG A 257 21.21 9.97 -1.56
N LEU A 258 21.09 8.71 -1.95
CA LEU A 258 22.21 7.80 -1.87
C LEU A 258 23.26 8.20 -2.93
N GLU A 259 24.35 8.84 -2.48
CA GLU A 259 25.45 9.24 -3.35
C GLU A 259 26.40 8.07 -3.52
N LEU A 260 26.67 7.70 -4.77
CA LEU A 260 27.58 6.61 -5.15
C LEU A 260 28.56 7.10 -6.21
N ASP A 261 29.83 6.81 -5.99
CA ASP A 261 30.91 7.12 -6.91
C ASP A 261 31.06 6.06 -8.01
N SER A 262 32.02 6.29 -8.92
CA SER A 262 32.29 5.33 -9.98
C SER A 262 32.86 4.02 -9.40
N GLY A 263 32.24 2.89 -9.80
CA GLY A 263 32.56 1.56 -9.27
C GLY A 263 31.74 1.16 -8.07
N GLU A 264 30.96 2.08 -7.48
CA GLU A 264 30.02 1.80 -6.42
C GLU A 264 28.64 1.44 -7.00
N PHE A 265 27.83 0.71 -6.24
CA PHE A 265 26.54 0.23 -6.73
C PHE A 265 25.51 0.02 -5.63
N LEU A 266 24.24 0.07 -6.02
CA LEU A 266 23.08 -0.23 -5.19
C LEU A 266 22.39 -1.49 -5.71
N CYS A 267 22.17 -2.43 -4.82
CA CYS A 267 21.46 -3.67 -5.07
C CYS A 267 20.18 -3.79 -4.25
N LYS A 268 19.28 -4.63 -4.73
CA LYS A 268 18.05 -4.98 -4.04
C LYS A 268 17.81 -6.48 -4.11
N ILE A 269 17.56 -7.11 -2.97
CA ILE A 269 17.13 -8.49 -2.87
C ILE A 269 15.65 -8.57 -3.23
N GLU A 270 15.27 -9.56 -4.03
CA GLU A 270 13.90 -9.77 -4.48
C GLU A 270 13.52 -11.25 -4.55
N PHE A 271 12.22 -11.53 -4.54
CA PHE A 271 11.72 -12.88 -4.77
C PHE A 271 12.07 -13.39 -6.18
N SER A 272 12.44 -14.65 -6.28
CA SER A 272 12.79 -15.29 -7.56
C SER A 272 11.64 -15.29 -8.57
N SER A 273 10.40 -15.27 -8.09
CA SER A 273 9.20 -15.16 -8.93
C SER A 273 9.09 -13.83 -9.68
N ARG A 274 9.83 -12.80 -9.24
CA ARG A 274 9.85 -11.47 -9.88
C ARG A 274 10.92 -11.31 -10.96
N TRP A 275 11.73 -12.32 -11.22
CA TRP A 275 12.88 -12.27 -12.15
C TRP A 275 12.61 -11.50 -13.44
N ASN A 276 11.51 -11.84 -14.13
CA ASN A 276 11.16 -11.25 -15.42
C ASN A 276 10.71 -9.77 -15.35
N THR A 277 10.51 -9.24 -14.14
CA THR A 277 10.09 -7.84 -13.93
C THR A 277 11.25 -6.95 -13.44
N LEU A 278 12.39 -7.54 -13.13
CA LEU A 278 13.58 -6.84 -12.65
C LEU A 278 14.42 -6.35 -13.83
N ARG A 279 15.16 -5.24 -13.63
CA ARG A 279 15.93 -4.61 -14.71
C ARG A 279 17.26 -5.29 -14.97
N ASN A 280 18.08 -5.47 -13.99
CA ASN A 280 19.40 -6.09 -14.09
C ASN A 280 19.53 -7.21 -13.05
N PRO A 281 18.72 -8.29 -13.17
CA PRO A 281 18.73 -9.35 -12.18
C PRO A 281 19.92 -10.29 -12.39
N PHE A 282 20.46 -10.79 -11.29
CA PHE A 282 21.38 -11.91 -11.29
C PHE A 282 21.06 -12.86 -10.13
N ARG A 283 21.58 -14.07 -10.19
CA ARG A 283 21.52 -15.02 -9.08
C ARG A 283 22.90 -15.10 -8.44
N THR A 284 22.91 -14.99 -7.11
CA THR A 284 24.12 -15.22 -6.34
C THR A 284 24.48 -16.70 -6.33
N ALA A 285 25.70 -17.01 -5.88
CA ALA A 285 26.16 -18.39 -5.72
C ALA A 285 25.26 -19.24 -4.81
N ARG A 286 24.54 -18.60 -3.89
CA ARG A 286 23.56 -19.24 -3.00
C ARG A 286 22.13 -19.23 -3.53
N GLY A 287 21.93 -18.79 -4.77
CA GLY A 287 20.63 -18.81 -5.44
C GLY A 287 19.71 -17.64 -5.09
N ARG A 288 20.20 -16.60 -4.40
CA ARG A 288 19.43 -15.38 -4.14
C ARG A 288 19.20 -14.60 -5.44
N THR A 289 18.04 -14.03 -5.59
CA THR A 289 17.73 -13.10 -6.69
C THR A 289 18.06 -11.69 -6.23
N VAL A 290 18.96 -11.04 -6.94
CA VAL A 290 19.40 -9.68 -6.67
C VAL A 290 19.19 -8.85 -7.94
N GLU A 291 18.64 -7.65 -7.79
CA GLU A 291 18.55 -6.63 -8.83
C GLU A 291 19.60 -5.55 -8.59
N ILE A 292 20.40 -5.24 -9.61
CA ILE A 292 21.27 -4.06 -9.57
C ILE A 292 20.42 -2.85 -9.96
N THR A 293 20.15 -1.97 -8.99
CA THR A 293 19.28 -0.81 -9.21
C THR A 293 20.05 0.43 -9.65
N ALA A 294 21.32 0.53 -9.28
CA ALA A 294 22.28 1.53 -9.74
C ALA A 294 23.69 0.94 -9.81
N PRO A 295 24.49 1.32 -10.81
CA PRO A 295 24.16 2.15 -11.97
C PRO A 295 23.18 1.46 -12.92
N LYS A 296 22.58 2.23 -13.86
CA LYS A 296 21.64 1.66 -14.86
C LYS A 296 22.27 0.63 -15.79
N VAL A 297 23.57 0.80 -16.05
CA VAL A 297 24.42 -0.15 -16.80
C VAL A 297 25.50 -0.61 -15.83
N PRO A 298 25.30 -1.77 -15.18
CA PRO A 298 26.25 -2.25 -14.17
C PRO A 298 27.51 -2.85 -14.82
N ASP A 299 28.60 -2.82 -14.08
CA ASP A 299 29.81 -3.57 -14.40
C ASP A 299 29.60 -5.07 -14.13
N ALA A 300 30.27 -5.92 -14.90
CA ALA A 300 30.19 -7.38 -14.75
C ALA A 300 30.78 -7.87 -13.41
N SER A 301 31.61 -7.09 -12.74
CA SER A 301 32.22 -7.41 -11.45
C SER A 301 31.24 -7.37 -10.28
N VAL A 302 30.09 -6.66 -10.41
CA VAL A 302 29.10 -6.50 -9.31
C VAL A 302 28.65 -7.86 -8.77
N ALA A 303 28.33 -8.81 -9.66
CA ALA A 303 27.89 -10.14 -9.22
C ALA A 303 28.99 -10.91 -8.48
N ALA A 304 30.27 -10.75 -8.87
CA ALA A 304 31.41 -11.35 -8.19
C ALA A 304 31.59 -10.77 -6.78
N LEU A 305 31.56 -9.44 -6.64
CA LEU A 305 31.66 -8.75 -5.35
C LEU A 305 30.51 -9.16 -4.40
N VAL A 306 29.28 -9.27 -4.90
CA VAL A 306 28.13 -9.74 -4.08
C VAL A 306 28.33 -11.20 -3.64
N ASN A 307 28.92 -12.05 -4.47
CA ASN A 307 29.26 -13.42 -4.07
C ASN A 307 30.38 -13.46 -3.01
N GLU A 308 31.34 -12.55 -3.05
CA GLU A 308 32.35 -12.38 -1.99
C GLU A 308 31.71 -11.92 -0.68
N MET A 309 30.76 -10.99 -0.73
CA MET A 309 29.95 -10.61 0.42
C MET A 309 29.21 -11.82 1.02
N GLU A 310 28.53 -12.61 0.19
CA GLU A 310 27.87 -13.84 0.68
C GLU A 310 28.89 -14.83 1.30
N ALA A 311 30.04 -15.01 0.69
CA ALA A 311 31.09 -15.88 1.23
C ALA A 311 31.54 -15.40 2.62
N ALA A 312 31.73 -14.09 2.82
CA ALA A 312 32.07 -13.52 4.12
C ALA A 312 30.96 -13.73 5.17
N ILE A 313 29.70 -13.46 4.81
CA ILE A 313 28.53 -13.64 5.72
C ILE A 313 28.43 -15.09 6.20
N PHE A 314 28.72 -16.06 5.35
CA PHE A 314 28.59 -17.49 5.66
C PHE A 314 29.90 -18.17 6.07
N SER A 315 31.01 -17.44 6.18
CA SER A 315 32.31 -18.01 6.53
C SER A 315 32.43 -18.45 8.00
N GLY A 316 31.71 -17.76 8.89
CA GLY A 316 31.93 -17.86 10.33
C GLY A 316 33.19 -17.14 10.82
N ASP A 317 33.86 -16.37 9.95
CA ASP A 317 35.05 -15.59 10.26
C ASP A 317 34.69 -14.12 10.51
N ASP A 318 34.71 -13.70 11.76
CA ASP A 318 34.38 -12.34 12.17
C ASP A 318 35.35 -11.29 11.61
N ALA A 319 36.63 -11.66 11.37
CA ALA A 319 37.60 -10.73 10.79
C ALA A 319 37.32 -10.50 9.29
N LEU A 320 37.01 -11.56 8.55
CA LEU A 320 36.57 -11.45 7.16
C LEU A 320 35.26 -10.69 7.04
N LEU A 321 34.32 -10.95 7.94
CA LEU A 321 33.05 -10.23 8.00
C LEU A 321 33.27 -8.72 8.19
N ALA A 322 34.09 -8.33 9.15
CA ALA A 322 34.41 -6.92 9.43
C ALA A 322 35.18 -6.23 8.31
N ALA A 323 36.00 -6.98 7.55
CA ALA A 323 36.70 -6.44 6.40
C ALA A 323 35.76 -6.18 5.21
N THR A 324 34.72 -7.00 5.06
CA THR A 324 33.83 -6.99 3.89
C THR A 324 32.58 -6.13 4.12
N LEU A 325 32.02 -6.14 5.33
CA LEU A 325 30.78 -5.42 5.66
C LEU A 325 31.06 -4.21 6.56
N ASP A 326 30.26 -3.18 6.42
CA ASP A 326 30.02 -2.24 7.51
C ASP A 326 29.04 -2.88 8.50
N VAL A 327 29.58 -3.58 9.49
CA VAL A 327 28.82 -4.42 10.43
C VAL A 327 27.76 -3.61 11.16
N ASP A 328 28.01 -2.34 11.46
CA ASP A 328 27.09 -1.46 12.15
C ASP A 328 25.85 -1.16 11.30
N SER A 329 26.00 -0.89 10.01
CA SER A 329 24.85 -0.68 9.12
C SER A 329 23.98 -1.94 9.01
N TRP A 330 24.58 -3.13 8.95
CA TRP A 330 23.84 -4.40 8.92
C TRP A 330 23.15 -4.68 10.24
N ALA A 331 23.76 -4.35 11.38
CA ALA A 331 23.15 -4.48 12.68
C ALA A 331 21.99 -3.49 12.88
N ARG A 332 22.18 -2.20 12.47
CA ARG A 332 21.08 -1.21 12.50
C ARG A 332 19.91 -1.63 11.62
N ARG A 333 20.18 -2.07 10.39
CA ARG A 333 19.13 -2.52 9.48
C ARG A 333 18.39 -3.72 10.07
N TYR A 334 19.11 -4.69 10.63
CA TYR A 334 18.51 -5.83 11.32
C TYR A 334 17.61 -5.38 12.48
N LEU A 335 18.09 -4.43 13.31
CA LEU A 335 17.32 -3.88 14.42
C LEU A 335 16.04 -3.19 13.95
N VAL A 336 16.10 -2.38 12.88
CA VAL A 336 14.89 -1.77 12.30
C VAL A 336 13.91 -2.84 11.83
N ASP A 337 14.38 -3.85 11.08
CA ASP A 337 13.54 -4.93 10.57
C ASP A 337 12.93 -5.77 11.71
N GLU A 338 13.72 -6.06 12.75
CA GLU A 338 13.27 -6.86 13.89
C GLU A 338 12.28 -6.08 14.76
N ILE A 339 12.58 -4.82 15.10
CA ILE A 339 11.71 -3.97 15.92
C ILE A 339 10.36 -3.75 15.22
N CYS A 340 10.37 -3.41 13.94
CA CYS A 340 9.15 -3.22 13.16
C CYS A 340 8.41 -4.55 12.88
N GLY A 341 9.06 -5.68 13.09
CA GLY A 341 8.50 -6.99 12.74
C GLY A 341 8.31 -7.17 11.23
N ASN A 342 9.30 -6.75 10.43
CA ASN A 342 9.25 -6.83 8.98
C ASN A 342 9.33 -8.28 8.51
N ILE A 343 8.24 -8.79 7.93
CA ILE A 343 8.15 -10.19 7.45
C ILE A 343 8.90 -10.44 6.14
N ASP A 344 9.23 -9.39 5.41
CA ASP A 344 9.97 -9.44 4.14
C ASP A 344 11.45 -9.09 4.33
N ALA A 345 11.90 -8.93 5.59
CA ALA A 345 13.29 -8.66 5.94
C ALA A 345 14.24 -9.64 5.26
N ASP A 346 15.25 -9.11 4.55
CA ASP A 346 16.25 -9.89 3.79
C ASP A 346 15.65 -10.90 2.76
N LEU A 347 14.37 -10.76 2.41
CA LEU A 347 13.69 -11.61 1.43
C LEU A 347 13.31 -10.86 0.16
N ALA A 348 12.70 -9.69 0.33
CA ALA A 348 12.27 -8.84 -0.77
C ALA A 348 12.35 -7.38 -0.36
N SER A 349 12.40 -6.49 -1.35
CA SER A 349 12.50 -5.03 -1.13
C SER A 349 13.63 -4.63 -0.18
N SER A 350 14.63 -5.51 0.01
CA SER A 350 15.76 -5.30 0.91
C SER A 350 16.96 -4.78 0.14
N TYR A 351 17.37 -3.55 0.45
CA TYR A 351 18.46 -2.87 -0.23
C TYR A 351 19.77 -3.02 0.52
N PHE A 352 20.87 -3.05 -0.24
CA PHE A 352 22.24 -2.91 0.23
C PHE A 352 23.08 -2.26 -0.86
N TYR A 353 24.17 -1.61 -0.47
CA TYR A 353 25.04 -0.94 -1.42
C TYR A 353 26.51 -1.17 -1.10
N TYR A 354 27.34 -1.05 -2.12
CA TYR A 354 28.79 -1.13 -2.02
C TYR A 354 29.38 0.27 -2.16
N ARG A 355 30.18 0.66 -1.17
CA ARG A 355 30.87 1.96 -1.10
C ARG A 355 32.18 1.79 -0.36
N ASP A 356 33.22 2.49 -0.80
CA ASP A 356 34.55 2.53 -0.12
C ASP A 356 35.10 1.13 0.20
N GLY A 357 34.88 0.17 -0.68
CA GLY A 357 35.39 -1.19 -0.50
C GLY A 357 34.61 -2.08 0.46
N ARG A 358 33.41 -1.64 0.96
CA ARG A 358 32.58 -2.38 1.90
C ARG A 358 31.11 -2.41 1.48
N PHE A 359 30.38 -3.38 2.01
CA PHE A 359 28.95 -3.51 1.84
C PHE A 359 28.19 -2.92 3.02
N TYR A 360 27.29 -2.01 2.73
CA TYR A 360 26.37 -1.37 3.68
C TYR A 360 24.96 -1.89 3.50
N ALA A 361 24.25 -2.14 4.60
CA ALA A 361 22.82 -2.47 4.55
C ALA A 361 21.97 -1.18 4.46
N GLY A 362 20.83 -1.28 3.79
CA GLY A 362 19.92 -0.14 3.58
C GLY A 362 19.95 0.36 2.13
N PRO A 363 19.14 1.38 1.81
CA PRO A 363 18.10 2.01 2.64
C PRO A 363 16.93 1.10 3.03
N VAL A 364 16.14 1.50 4.02
CA VAL A 364 14.90 0.81 4.42
C VAL A 364 13.76 1.13 3.44
N TRP A 365 12.86 0.15 3.24
CA TRP A 365 11.74 0.27 2.32
C TRP A 365 10.66 -0.79 2.56
N ASP A 366 9.36 -0.44 2.31
CA ASP A 366 8.25 -1.40 2.14
C ASP A 366 7.81 -2.06 3.45
N TYR A 367 7.41 -1.25 4.44
CA TYR A 367 6.95 -1.70 5.76
C TYR A 367 5.42 -1.76 5.88
N ASP A 368 4.69 -1.84 4.77
CA ASP A 368 3.21 -1.91 4.75
C ASP A 368 2.65 -3.06 5.59
N ARG A 369 3.43 -4.12 5.79
CA ARG A 369 3.04 -5.35 6.46
C ARG A 369 3.83 -5.60 7.76
N ALA A 370 4.31 -4.53 8.37
CA ALA A 370 5.03 -4.52 9.64
C ALA A 370 4.07 -4.43 10.85
N PHE A 371 4.62 -4.28 12.03
CA PHE A 371 3.93 -3.94 13.28
C PHE A 371 2.74 -4.84 13.65
N GLY A 372 2.88 -6.14 13.42
CA GLY A 372 1.85 -7.11 13.85
C GLY A 372 0.66 -7.24 12.90
N SER A 373 0.67 -6.57 11.75
CA SER A 373 -0.46 -6.53 10.81
C SER A 373 -0.72 -7.85 10.06
N THR A 374 0.12 -8.85 10.23
CA THR A 374 -0.03 -10.14 9.55
C THR A 374 0.07 -11.30 10.53
N PRO A 375 -0.49 -12.49 10.20
CA PRO A 375 -0.34 -13.68 11.06
C PRO A 375 1.10 -14.06 11.39
N ARG A 376 2.08 -13.64 10.56
CA ARG A 376 3.50 -13.97 10.77
C ARG A 376 4.18 -13.14 11.84
N ASN A 377 3.79 -11.88 11.97
CA ASN A 377 4.36 -10.94 12.92
C ASN A 377 3.38 -10.50 14.00
N HIS A 378 2.20 -11.11 14.05
CA HIS A 378 1.16 -10.74 15.01
C HIS A 378 1.63 -10.90 16.47
N ASN A 379 2.47 -11.89 16.75
CA ASN A 379 3.05 -12.05 18.08
C ASN A 379 4.25 -11.11 18.28
N PRO A 380 4.14 -10.08 19.13
CA PRO A 380 5.25 -9.16 19.40
C PRO A 380 6.42 -9.84 20.14
N ARG A 381 6.17 -10.96 20.84
CA ARG A 381 7.16 -11.75 21.61
C ARG A 381 7.70 -12.89 20.76
N SER A 382 8.31 -12.56 19.62
CA SER A 382 8.96 -13.56 18.74
C SER A 382 10.03 -12.90 17.88
N PHE A 383 11.05 -13.64 17.44
CA PHE A 383 11.97 -13.18 16.42
C PHE A 383 11.33 -13.32 15.04
N ILE A 384 11.36 -12.24 14.23
CA ILE A 384 10.66 -12.15 12.96
C ILE A 384 11.65 -12.01 11.80
N ALA A 385 12.62 -11.09 11.90
CA ALA A 385 13.60 -10.87 10.85
C ALA A 385 14.65 -11.99 10.76
N ALA A 386 14.96 -12.67 11.86
CA ALA A 386 15.85 -13.82 11.92
C ALA A 386 15.23 -14.98 12.72
N PRO A 387 14.17 -15.61 12.24
CA PRO A 387 13.59 -16.77 12.92
C PRO A 387 14.54 -17.97 12.89
N ALA A 388 14.32 -18.94 13.78
CA ALA A 388 15.18 -20.08 13.98
C ALA A 388 15.56 -20.88 12.72
N GLU A 389 16.69 -21.58 12.80
CA GLU A 389 17.40 -22.24 11.69
C GLU A 389 16.60 -23.27 10.88
N LYS A 390 15.57 -23.87 11.41
CA LYS A 390 14.92 -25.05 10.83
C LYS A 390 13.53 -24.81 10.26
N GLY A 391 13.04 -23.59 10.18
CA GLY A 391 11.71 -23.31 9.60
C GLY A 391 11.72 -23.35 8.07
N VAL A 392 10.69 -23.91 7.46
CA VAL A 392 10.44 -23.80 6.02
C VAL A 392 9.75 -22.47 5.76
N GLY A 393 10.22 -21.71 4.80
CA GLY A 393 9.45 -20.65 4.16
C GLY A 393 9.94 -19.20 4.35
N TYR A 394 10.25 -18.68 5.53
CA TYR A 394 10.61 -17.27 5.72
C TYR A 394 11.83 -17.08 6.59
N ARG A 395 12.95 -17.56 6.07
CA ARG A 395 14.24 -17.29 6.70
C ARG A 395 14.92 -16.17 5.98
N SER A 396 15.30 -15.16 6.71
CA SER A 396 16.38 -14.29 6.31
C SER A 396 17.65 -15.12 6.24
N LEU A 397 18.15 -15.37 5.03
CA LEU A 397 19.38 -16.14 4.88
C LEU A 397 20.58 -15.39 5.43
N TYR A 398 20.69 -14.08 5.18
CA TYR A 398 21.82 -13.28 5.65
C TYR A 398 21.75 -13.04 7.16
N TYR A 399 20.60 -12.60 7.67
CA TYR A 399 20.42 -12.38 9.10
C TYR A 399 20.57 -13.68 9.90
N GLY A 400 20.07 -14.80 9.38
CA GLY A 400 20.26 -16.11 10.01
C GLY A 400 21.73 -16.54 10.13
N ALA A 401 22.58 -16.13 9.20
CA ALA A 401 24.01 -16.36 9.27
C ALA A 401 24.72 -15.31 10.15
N LEU A 402 24.39 -14.03 9.98
CA LEU A 402 24.95 -12.92 10.75
C LEU A 402 24.69 -13.07 12.25
N CYS A 403 23.50 -13.52 12.64
CA CYS A 403 23.15 -13.76 14.04
C CYS A 403 23.96 -14.91 14.71
N LYS A 404 24.78 -15.67 13.96
CA LYS A 404 25.74 -16.63 14.50
C LYS A 404 27.11 -16.03 14.80
N SER A 405 27.44 -14.88 14.19
CA SER A 405 28.67 -14.15 14.42
C SER A 405 28.65 -13.48 15.80
N ALA A 406 29.70 -13.73 16.60
CA ALA A 406 29.83 -13.08 17.90
C ALA A 406 30.01 -11.56 17.77
N LEU A 407 30.75 -11.13 16.74
CA LEU A 407 30.90 -9.72 16.40
C LEU A 407 29.55 -9.07 16.11
N PHE A 408 28.75 -9.65 15.23
CA PHE A 408 27.45 -9.12 14.86
C PHE A 408 26.49 -9.02 16.06
N GLN A 409 26.40 -10.11 16.86
CA GLN A 409 25.57 -10.13 18.07
C GLN A 409 25.98 -9.04 19.08
N SER A 410 27.29 -8.86 19.26
CA SER A 410 27.84 -7.82 20.14
C SER A 410 27.44 -6.41 19.66
N ARG A 411 27.49 -6.16 18.33
CA ARG A 411 27.09 -4.88 17.76
C ARG A 411 25.57 -4.66 17.85
N VAL A 412 24.76 -5.70 17.59
CA VAL A 412 23.31 -5.63 17.77
C VAL A 412 22.93 -5.21 19.20
N ARG A 413 23.55 -5.83 20.21
CA ARG A 413 23.29 -5.51 21.61
C ARG A 413 23.69 -4.07 21.96
N ALA A 414 24.90 -3.67 21.58
CA ALA A 414 25.40 -2.33 21.87
C ALA A 414 24.53 -1.25 21.21
N LEU A 415 24.23 -1.41 19.93
CA LEU A 415 23.38 -0.45 19.19
C LEU A 415 21.94 -0.43 19.72
N TYR A 416 21.39 -1.58 20.10
CA TYR A 416 20.06 -1.63 20.71
C TYR A 416 20.01 -0.86 22.02
N GLU A 417 20.97 -1.07 22.91
CA GLU A 417 21.03 -0.39 24.22
C GLU A 417 21.31 1.10 24.08
N GLU A 418 22.32 1.46 23.29
CA GLU A 418 22.84 2.84 23.21
C GLU A 418 22.00 3.75 22.32
N GLU A 419 21.42 3.24 21.23
CA GLU A 419 20.73 4.05 20.23
C GLU A 419 19.23 3.73 20.13
N PHE A 420 18.84 2.46 19.93
CA PHE A 420 17.46 2.12 19.63
C PHE A 420 16.53 2.18 20.84
N LEU A 421 16.98 1.76 22.02
CA LEU A 421 16.12 1.76 23.20
C LEU A 421 15.69 3.19 23.62
N PRO A 422 16.57 4.20 23.63
CA PRO A 422 16.15 5.59 23.83
C PRO A 422 15.15 6.09 22.78
N ILE A 423 15.35 5.77 21.49
CA ILE A 423 14.41 6.14 20.42
C ILE A 423 13.05 5.48 20.66
N LEU A 424 13.03 4.18 20.98
CA LEU A 424 11.79 3.44 21.26
C LEU A 424 11.04 4.01 22.46
N GLN A 425 11.76 4.42 23.51
CA GLN A 425 11.16 5.07 24.67
C GLN A 425 10.48 6.39 24.30
N ALA A 426 11.12 7.23 23.47
CA ALA A 426 10.53 8.48 22.98
C ALA A 426 9.30 8.19 22.08
N LEU A 427 9.40 7.25 21.17
CA LEU A 427 8.29 6.83 20.30
C LEU A 427 7.08 6.37 21.11
N LEU A 428 7.29 5.52 22.12
CA LEU A 428 6.21 4.97 22.95
C LEU A 428 5.59 6.01 23.89
N GLN A 429 6.37 6.95 24.39
CA GLN A 429 5.89 7.94 25.37
C GLN A 429 5.14 9.10 24.73
N VAL A 430 5.59 9.59 23.58
CA VAL A 430 5.10 10.87 23.00
C VAL A 430 4.91 10.83 21.50
N ASP A 431 5.90 10.34 20.74
CA ASP A 431 5.99 10.67 19.31
C ASP A 431 4.88 10.03 18.47
N ILE A 432 4.58 8.74 18.70
CA ILE A 432 3.52 8.01 17.99
C ILE A 432 2.15 8.66 18.23
N GLN A 433 1.85 9.02 19.47
CA GLN A 433 0.57 9.65 19.80
C GLN A 433 0.48 11.05 19.18
N THR A 434 1.55 11.83 19.26
CA THR A 434 1.63 13.17 18.68
C THR A 434 1.43 13.12 17.16
N LEU A 435 2.11 12.19 16.49
CA LEU A 435 1.95 12.00 15.05
C LEU A 435 0.52 11.57 14.70
N SER A 436 -0.03 10.59 15.40
CA SER A 436 -1.41 10.13 15.22
C SER A 436 -2.42 11.26 15.40
N ASP A 437 -2.25 12.06 16.46
CA ASP A 437 -3.15 13.19 16.74
C ASP A 437 -3.06 14.27 15.66
N SER A 438 -1.87 14.53 15.13
CA SER A 438 -1.67 15.51 14.05
C SER A 438 -2.34 15.08 12.73
N LEU A 439 -2.52 13.79 12.53
CA LEU A 439 -3.11 13.19 11.33
C LEU A 439 -4.58 12.78 11.51
N ARG A 440 -5.16 12.96 12.69
CA ARG A 440 -6.47 12.42 13.08
C ARG A 440 -7.55 12.70 12.03
N ALA A 441 -7.71 13.95 11.63
CA ALA A 441 -8.74 14.36 10.67
C ALA A 441 -8.46 13.77 9.27
N ALA A 442 -7.22 13.81 8.80
CA ALA A 442 -6.83 13.27 7.50
C ALA A 442 -6.98 11.73 7.45
N THR A 443 -6.60 11.03 8.53
CA THR A 443 -6.79 9.58 8.68
C THR A 443 -8.28 9.22 8.70
N GLN A 444 -9.12 9.98 9.41
CA GLN A 444 -10.56 9.78 9.40
C GLN A 444 -11.14 9.91 7.98
N MET A 445 -10.80 10.97 7.25
CA MET A 445 -11.22 11.19 5.86
C MET A 445 -10.79 10.03 4.96
N ASN A 446 -9.54 9.59 5.09
CA ASN A 446 -9.00 8.45 4.37
C ASN A 446 -9.79 7.16 4.65
N ASN A 447 -10.08 6.88 5.91
CA ASN A 447 -10.74 5.65 6.31
C ASN A 447 -12.21 5.61 5.89
N ILE A 448 -12.90 6.76 5.90
CA ILE A 448 -14.25 6.88 5.32
C ILE A 448 -14.21 6.65 3.81
N ARG A 449 -13.26 7.27 3.10
CA ARG A 449 -13.11 7.10 1.65
C ARG A 449 -12.88 5.66 1.23
N TRP A 450 -12.17 4.88 2.04
CA TRP A 450 -11.76 3.50 1.74
C TRP A 450 -12.39 2.46 2.67
N ALA A 451 -13.51 2.79 3.32
CA ALA A 451 -14.16 1.93 4.31
C ALA A 451 -14.50 0.54 3.76
N GLU A 452 -15.02 0.46 2.53
CA GLU A 452 -15.36 -0.82 1.88
C GLU A 452 -14.10 -1.68 1.64
N MET A 453 -13.01 -1.07 1.16
CA MET A 453 -11.73 -1.77 0.97
C MET A 453 -11.20 -2.33 2.30
N PHE A 454 -11.22 -1.51 3.36
CA PHE A 454 -10.74 -1.92 4.68
C PHE A 454 -11.62 -3.00 5.33
N ALA A 455 -12.92 -2.99 5.09
CA ALA A 455 -13.83 -4.03 5.59
C ALA A 455 -13.51 -5.43 5.05
N HIS A 456 -12.87 -5.53 3.89
CA HIS A 456 -12.42 -6.78 3.29
C HIS A 456 -11.03 -7.24 3.76
N LEU A 457 -10.30 -6.37 4.45
CA LEU A 457 -9.01 -6.71 5.02
C LEU A 457 -9.24 -7.30 6.42
N GLN A 458 -8.84 -8.55 6.62
CA GLN A 458 -8.81 -9.16 7.96
C GLN A 458 -7.60 -8.60 8.71
N GLU A 459 -7.70 -7.37 9.17
CA GLU A 459 -6.62 -6.70 9.85
C GLU A 459 -6.70 -6.84 11.37
N ALA A 460 -5.52 -6.77 12.00
CA ALA A 460 -5.40 -6.47 13.42
C ALA A 460 -6.03 -5.11 13.73
N ASP A 461 -6.35 -4.86 14.99
CA ASP A 461 -6.87 -3.56 15.45
C ASP A 461 -6.01 -2.40 14.90
N PRO A 462 -6.56 -1.53 14.03
CA PRO A 462 -5.80 -0.45 13.39
C PRO A 462 -5.56 0.76 14.30
N SER A 463 -5.96 0.68 15.56
CA SER A 463 -5.84 1.78 16.49
C SER A 463 -4.40 2.10 16.84
N THR A 464 -4.11 3.36 17.10
CA THR A 464 -2.82 3.79 17.66
C THR A 464 -2.53 3.09 18.99
N GLY A 465 -3.57 2.77 19.77
CA GLY A 465 -3.44 2.01 21.00
C GLY A 465 -2.91 0.60 20.80
N ALA A 466 -3.40 -0.12 19.79
CA ALA A 466 -2.91 -1.45 19.45
C ALA A 466 -1.45 -1.42 18.96
N LEU A 467 -1.08 -0.43 18.16
CA LEU A 467 0.30 -0.22 17.72
C LEU A 467 1.24 0.05 18.90
N LEU A 468 0.84 0.90 19.85
CA LEU A 468 1.61 1.18 21.06
C LEU A 468 1.76 -0.08 21.93
N GLN A 469 0.70 -0.86 22.11
CA GLN A 469 0.76 -2.14 22.85
C GLN A 469 1.70 -3.13 22.16
N TYR A 470 1.61 -3.25 20.84
CA TYR A 470 2.51 -4.12 20.08
C TYR A 470 3.98 -3.73 20.27
N LEU A 471 4.32 -2.45 20.07
CA LEU A 471 5.69 -1.95 20.21
C LEU A 471 6.20 -2.03 21.65
N SER A 472 5.35 -1.78 22.66
CA SER A 472 5.71 -1.96 24.07
C SER A 472 6.09 -3.40 24.39
N ALA A 473 5.21 -4.35 24.04
CA ALA A 473 5.48 -5.78 24.25
C ALA A 473 6.70 -6.27 23.46
N ARG A 474 6.92 -5.69 22.27
CA ARG A 474 8.10 -6.00 21.47
C ARG A 474 9.38 -5.46 22.07
N THR A 475 9.37 -4.24 22.58
CA THR A 475 10.51 -3.63 23.27
C THR A 475 10.88 -4.41 24.53
N GLU A 476 9.90 -4.82 25.35
CA GLU A 476 10.12 -5.69 26.50
C GLU A 476 10.78 -7.03 26.10
N PHE A 477 10.23 -7.69 25.08
CA PHE A 477 10.76 -8.97 24.59
C PHE A 477 12.19 -8.84 24.08
N LEU A 478 12.49 -7.83 23.24
CA LEU A 478 13.82 -7.64 22.69
C LEU A 478 14.84 -7.23 23.76
N SER A 479 14.42 -6.42 24.74
CA SER A 479 15.27 -6.08 25.90
C SER A 479 15.61 -7.32 26.72
N SER A 480 14.64 -8.17 27.02
CA SER A 480 14.89 -9.42 27.75
C SER A 480 15.85 -10.36 27.00
N ALA A 481 15.69 -10.44 25.66
CA ALA A 481 16.53 -11.29 24.83
C ALA A 481 17.96 -10.78 24.70
N TRP A 482 18.14 -9.47 24.50
CA TRP A 482 19.46 -8.92 24.17
C TRP A 482 20.21 -8.33 25.38
N LEU A 483 19.52 -7.75 26.35
CA LEU A 483 20.16 -7.12 27.52
C LEU A 483 20.20 -8.06 28.73
N GLU A 484 19.10 -8.77 28.99
CA GLU A 484 19.01 -9.71 30.11
C GLU A 484 19.51 -11.11 29.75
N ASN A 485 19.80 -11.35 28.45
CA ASN A 485 20.29 -12.63 27.92
C ASN A 485 19.36 -13.83 28.21
N VAL A 486 18.04 -13.59 28.21
CA VAL A 486 17.06 -14.67 28.33
C VAL A 486 17.19 -15.61 27.14
N ASP A 487 17.35 -16.91 27.41
CA ASP A 487 17.50 -17.95 26.39
C ASP A 487 16.15 -18.34 25.81
N TYR A 488 15.83 -17.87 24.61
CA TYR A 488 14.59 -18.19 23.91
C TYR A 488 14.75 -19.31 22.90
N ARG A 489 13.73 -20.18 22.79
CA ARG A 489 13.55 -21.14 21.71
C ARG A 489 12.43 -20.67 20.79
N THR A 490 12.63 -20.76 19.49
CA THR A 490 11.59 -20.43 18.52
C THR A 490 10.71 -21.64 18.26
N VAL A 491 9.40 -21.46 18.42
CA VAL A 491 8.39 -22.42 17.98
C VAL A 491 7.62 -21.80 16.82
N GLN A 492 7.58 -22.51 15.69
CA GLN A 492 6.81 -22.11 14.52
C GLN A 492 5.60 -23.04 14.38
N LEU A 493 4.40 -22.47 14.43
CA LEU A 493 3.16 -23.22 14.17
C LEU A 493 2.77 -23.06 12.69
N GLN A 494 2.75 -24.17 11.95
CA GLN A 494 2.23 -24.20 10.59
C GLN A 494 0.71 -24.34 10.62
N LEU A 495 0.02 -23.36 10.04
CA LEU A 495 -1.43 -23.38 9.94
C LEU A 495 -1.87 -24.37 8.85
N PRO A 496 -2.99 -25.10 9.03
CA PRO A 496 -3.50 -26.06 8.07
C PRO A 496 -3.84 -25.42 6.73
N GLY A 497 -3.48 -26.14 5.65
CA GLY A 497 -3.77 -25.68 4.28
C GLY A 497 -3.05 -24.38 3.85
N SER A 498 -2.07 -23.93 4.63
CA SER A 498 -1.31 -22.71 4.38
C SER A 498 0.18 -22.96 4.55
N ASP A 499 0.98 -22.26 3.75
CA ASP A 499 2.43 -22.14 3.96
C ASP A 499 2.78 -21.06 5.00
N THR A 500 1.77 -20.58 5.74
CA THR A 500 1.94 -19.52 6.73
C THR A 500 2.27 -20.12 8.09
N TYR A 501 3.25 -19.50 8.75
CA TYR A 501 3.68 -19.85 10.11
C TYR A 501 3.37 -18.73 11.08
N ARG A 502 3.00 -19.10 12.32
CA ARG A 502 3.00 -18.19 13.47
C ARG A 502 4.26 -18.48 14.29
N ASN A 503 4.98 -17.44 14.63
CA ASN A 503 6.22 -17.55 15.38
C ASN A 503 5.99 -17.24 16.86
N PHE A 504 6.62 -18.05 17.74
CA PHE A 504 6.64 -17.86 19.19
C PHE A 504 8.09 -17.95 19.67
N ALA A 505 8.48 -17.05 20.57
CA ALA A 505 9.68 -17.25 21.36
C ALA A 505 9.24 -17.74 22.74
N VAL A 506 9.74 -18.90 23.11
CA VAL A 506 9.47 -19.56 24.40
C VAL A 506 10.77 -19.57 25.17
N GLU A 507 10.78 -19.06 26.39
CA GLU A 507 11.93 -19.17 27.27
C GLU A 507 12.31 -20.64 27.43
N ALA A 508 13.61 -20.94 27.32
CA ALA A 508 14.08 -22.32 27.33
C ALA A 508 13.62 -23.07 28.57
N ARG A 509 13.09 -24.25 28.36
CA ARG A 509 12.49 -25.13 29.38
C ARG A 509 11.13 -24.65 29.93
N CYS A 510 10.54 -23.57 29.39
CA CYS A 510 9.16 -23.20 29.65
C CYS A 510 8.21 -23.90 28.67
N VAL A 511 6.93 -23.90 29.00
CA VAL A 511 5.86 -24.45 28.15
C VAL A 511 5.40 -23.40 27.14
N LEU A 512 5.06 -23.82 25.92
CA LEU A 512 4.47 -22.96 24.94
C LEU A 512 3.08 -22.47 25.38
N ASP A 513 2.94 -21.19 25.59
CA ASP A 513 1.66 -20.57 25.91
C ASP A 513 0.95 -20.15 24.60
N LEU A 514 -0.22 -20.74 24.38
CA LEU A 514 -1.12 -20.43 23.26
C LEU A 514 -2.39 -19.71 23.73
N SER A 515 -2.47 -19.31 24.99
CA SER A 515 -3.58 -18.51 25.50
C SER A 515 -3.67 -17.19 24.72
N GLY A 516 -4.87 -16.81 24.31
CA GLY A 516 -5.08 -15.61 23.51
C GLY A 516 -4.87 -15.78 22.00
N TYR A 517 -4.52 -17.00 21.52
CA TYR A 517 -4.45 -17.30 20.09
C TYR A 517 -5.68 -18.10 19.63
N ASP A 518 -6.40 -17.53 18.65
CA ASP A 518 -7.50 -18.24 17.98
C ASP A 518 -6.94 -19.32 17.05
N LEU A 519 -6.98 -20.56 17.51
CA LEU A 519 -6.61 -21.74 16.72
C LEU A 519 -7.81 -22.40 16.04
N LYS A 520 -8.99 -21.77 16.08
CA LYS A 520 -10.25 -22.25 15.51
C LYS A 520 -10.77 -23.56 16.12
N ALA A 521 -10.13 -24.06 17.18
CA ALA A 521 -10.56 -25.25 17.94
C ALA A 521 -9.94 -25.22 19.34
N ASP A 522 -10.50 -25.99 20.27
CA ASP A 522 -9.91 -26.18 21.58
C ASP A 522 -8.58 -26.93 21.48
N LEU A 523 -7.61 -26.61 22.33
CA LEU A 523 -6.29 -27.23 22.33
C LEU A 523 -6.35 -28.75 22.44
N SER A 524 -7.34 -29.30 23.17
CA SER A 524 -7.59 -30.75 23.32
C SER A 524 -8.04 -31.42 22.00
N ASP A 525 -8.53 -30.68 21.04
CA ASP A 525 -8.98 -31.18 19.74
C ASP A 525 -7.91 -31.03 18.65
N ILE A 526 -6.76 -30.48 18.99
CA ILE A 526 -5.63 -30.25 18.08
C ILE A 526 -4.49 -31.20 18.43
N ARG A 527 -3.92 -31.85 17.40
CA ARG A 527 -2.64 -32.55 17.51
C ARG A 527 -1.53 -31.65 16.97
N PHE A 528 -0.48 -31.54 17.75
CA PHE A 528 0.74 -30.82 17.36
C PHE A 528 1.77 -31.85 16.90
N LEU A 529 2.09 -31.86 15.61
CA LEU A 529 3.05 -32.79 15.03
C LEU A 529 4.36 -32.07 14.73
N ARG A 530 5.46 -32.66 15.19
CA ARG A 530 6.80 -32.19 14.82
C ARG A 530 6.98 -32.33 13.30
N ALA A 531 7.38 -31.25 12.62
CA ALA A 531 7.52 -31.26 11.16
C ALA A 531 8.71 -32.11 10.68
N ASP A 532 9.72 -32.34 11.54
CA ASP A 532 10.93 -33.08 11.22
C ASP A 532 10.75 -34.60 11.36
N THR A 533 9.98 -35.07 12.34
CA THR A 533 9.83 -36.49 12.69
C THR A 533 8.41 -37.03 12.49
N GLY A 534 7.41 -36.15 12.36
CA GLY A 534 5.99 -36.52 12.38
C GLY A 534 5.47 -36.98 13.74
N ALA A 535 6.31 -36.97 14.79
CA ALA A 535 5.91 -37.39 16.14
C ALA A 535 4.97 -36.33 16.76
N VAL A 536 4.04 -36.81 17.60
CA VAL A 536 3.17 -35.94 18.39
C VAL A 536 4.03 -35.20 19.43
N PHE A 537 3.88 -33.89 19.47
CA PHE A 537 4.45 -33.02 20.49
C PHE A 537 3.39 -32.76 21.56
N ASP A 538 3.72 -33.07 22.81
CA ASP A 538 2.85 -32.68 23.91
C ASP A 538 3.03 -31.20 24.22
N ILE A 539 1.98 -30.42 23.98
CA ILE A 539 1.96 -28.95 24.13
C ILE A 539 2.24 -28.49 25.58
N HIS A 540 2.07 -29.39 26.57
CA HIS A 540 2.36 -29.12 27.98
C HIS A 540 3.81 -29.48 28.37
N SER A 541 4.59 -30.01 27.43
CA SER A 541 6.01 -30.30 27.66
C SER A 541 6.87 -29.04 27.53
N PRO A 542 7.96 -28.93 28.34
CA PRO A 542 8.91 -27.83 28.20
C PRO A 542 9.58 -27.79 26.82
N VAL A 543 9.71 -26.60 26.24
CA VAL A 543 10.42 -26.39 24.98
C VAL A 543 11.92 -26.30 25.25
N THR A 544 12.68 -27.28 24.77
CA THR A 544 14.13 -27.37 24.98
C THR A 544 14.95 -27.06 23.72
N GLU A 545 14.31 -27.02 22.56
CA GLU A 545 14.93 -26.78 21.27
C GLU A 545 13.99 -25.96 20.35
N ASN A 546 14.51 -25.44 19.25
CA ASN A 546 13.68 -24.80 18.24
C ASN A 546 12.79 -25.84 17.54
N LEU A 547 11.50 -25.54 17.39
CA LEU A 547 10.50 -26.48 16.89
C LEU A 547 9.70 -25.90 15.73
N ILE A 548 9.34 -26.77 14.79
CA ILE A 548 8.28 -26.51 13.83
C ILE A 548 7.19 -27.53 14.09
N LEU A 549 6.01 -27.04 14.41
CA LEU A 549 4.83 -27.85 14.70
C LEU A 549 3.78 -27.65 13.60
N LYS A 550 3.27 -28.75 13.08
CA LYS A 550 2.12 -28.79 12.19
C LYS A 550 0.87 -29.04 13.01
N LEU A 551 -0.19 -28.33 12.73
CA LEU A 551 -1.48 -28.52 13.36
C LEU A 551 -2.29 -29.56 12.59
N GLU A 552 -2.75 -30.60 13.27
CA GLU A 552 -3.68 -31.59 12.74
C GLU A 552 -5.00 -31.51 13.53
N TYR A 553 -6.11 -31.47 12.84
CA TYR A 553 -7.45 -31.42 13.40
C TYR A 553 -8.14 -32.78 13.18
N PRO A 554 -8.05 -33.73 14.10
CA PRO A 554 -8.58 -35.09 13.91
C PRO A 554 -10.09 -35.13 13.63
N ARG A 555 -10.83 -34.13 14.11
CA ARG A 555 -12.28 -34.00 13.89
C ARG A 555 -12.65 -33.10 12.72
N GLY A 556 -11.65 -32.69 11.93
CA GLY A 556 -11.80 -31.69 10.86
C GLY A 556 -11.73 -30.26 11.37
N LEU A 557 -11.39 -29.34 10.47
CA LEU A 557 -11.45 -27.91 10.77
C LEU A 557 -12.92 -27.52 10.99
N PRO A 558 -13.24 -26.66 11.98
CA PRO A 558 -14.54 -26.04 12.06
C PRO A 558 -14.87 -25.37 10.72
N PRO A 559 -16.13 -25.39 10.29
CA PRO A 559 -16.52 -24.69 9.06
C PRO A 559 -16.06 -23.24 9.15
N ALA A 560 -15.43 -22.75 8.08
CA ALA A 560 -15.08 -21.34 8.00
C ALA A 560 -16.36 -20.52 8.19
N GLU A 561 -16.27 -19.45 8.98
CA GLU A 561 -17.39 -18.49 9.04
C GLU A 561 -17.70 -18.05 7.61
N PRO A 562 -18.99 -18.01 7.23
CA PRO A 562 -19.37 -17.62 5.89
C PRO A 562 -18.81 -16.21 5.62
N VAL A 563 -17.92 -16.13 4.63
CA VAL A 563 -17.51 -14.83 4.10
C VAL A 563 -18.80 -14.14 3.66
N PRO A 564 -19.09 -12.91 4.10
CA PRO A 564 -20.24 -12.18 3.62
C PRO A 564 -20.23 -12.22 2.09
N GLU A 565 -21.30 -12.71 1.48
CA GLU A 565 -21.42 -12.69 0.03
C GLU A 565 -21.23 -11.25 -0.45
N ALA A 566 -20.34 -11.07 -1.42
CA ALA A 566 -20.21 -9.79 -2.08
C ALA A 566 -21.61 -9.34 -2.54
N PRO A 567 -22.00 -8.07 -2.35
CA PRO A 567 -23.30 -7.60 -2.77
C PRO A 567 -23.51 -7.96 -4.24
N ALA A 568 -24.65 -8.57 -4.53
CA ALA A 568 -25.00 -9.00 -5.87
C ALA A 568 -24.81 -7.81 -6.82
N GLN A 569 -24.01 -8.00 -7.86
CA GLN A 569 -23.76 -6.96 -8.86
C GLN A 569 -25.12 -6.44 -9.35
N SER A 570 -25.29 -5.13 -9.33
CA SER A 570 -26.52 -4.49 -9.81
C SER A 570 -26.84 -4.99 -11.23
N PRO A 571 -28.11 -5.37 -11.52
CA PRO A 571 -28.50 -5.74 -12.89
C PRO A 571 -28.30 -4.61 -13.91
N TRP A 572 -27.90 -3.44 -13.46
CA TRP A 572 -27.62 -2.24 -14.22
C TRP A 572 -26.11 -1.96 -14.39
N ASP A 573 -25.26 -2.98 -14.28
CA ASP A 573 -23.83 -2.86 -14.57
C ASP A 573 -23.65 -2.34 -16.02
N PRO A 574 -22.94 -1.21 -16.23
CA PRO A 574 -22.68 -0.66 -17.55
C PRO A 574 -22.04 -1.66 -18.52
N ALA A 575 -21.23 -2.61 -18.03
CA ALA A 575 -20.63 -3.66 -18.83
C ALA A 575 -21.67 -4.68 -19.33
N ILE A 576 -22.67 -5.01 -18.50
CA ILE A 576 -23.79 -5.91 -18.89
C ILE A 576 -24.69 -5.20 -19.89
N ILE A 577 -24.94 -3.89 -19.70
CA ILE A 577 -25.72 -3.08 -20.64
C ILE A 577 -25.00 -2.96 -21.97
N ALA A 578 -23.70 -2.70 -21.98
CA ALA A 578 -22.88 -2.63 -23.20
C ALA A 578 -22.81 -3.97 -23.93
N ALA A 579 -22.66 -5.09 -23.22
CA ALA A 579 -22.68 -6.42 -23.79
C ALA A 579 -24.04 -6.76 -24.39
N SER A 580 -25.14 -6.43 -23.72
CA SER A 580 -26.50 -6.63 -24.19
C SER A 580 -26.83 -5.79 -25.43
N LEU A 581 -26.37 -4.52 -25.46
CA LEU A 581 -26.50 -3.65 -26.64
C LEU A 581 -25.64 -4.15 -27.81
N GLY A 582 -24.42 -4.64 -27.54
CA GLY A 582 -23.55 -5.25 -28.54
C GLY A 582 -24.18 -6.52 -29.17
N ALA A 583 -24.75 -7.39 -28.37
CA ALA A 583 -25.47 -8.58 -28.84
C ALA A 583 -26.70 -8.20 -29.67
N PHE A 584 -27.46 -7.20 -29.25
CA PHE A 584 -28.63 -6.69 -29.99
C PHE A 584 -28.23 -6.12 -31.36
N MET A 585 -27.13 -5.33 -31.41
CA MET A 585 -26.60 -4.76 -32.67
C MET A 585 -26.10 -5.87 -33.63
N LEU A 586 -25.46 -6.90 -33.12
CA LEU A 586 -25.04 -8.05 -33.93
C LEU A 586 -26.24 -8.83 -34.48
N CYS A 587 -27.31 -9.03 -33.70
CA CYS A 587 -28.55 -9.63 -34.19
C CYS A 587 -29.22 -8.78 -35.28
N LEU A 588 -29.24 -7.47 -35.13
CA LEU A 588 -29.79 -6.53 -36.12
C LEU A 588 -28.99 -6.57 -37.43
N LEU A 589 -27.66 -6.56 -37.34
CA LEU A 589 -26.77 -6.74 -38.51
C LEU A 589 -26.95 -8.09 -39.18
N GLY A 590 -27.15 -9.15 -38.41
CA GLY A 590 -27.47 -10.49 -38.92
C GLY A 590 -28.78 -10.53 -39.70
N LEU A 591 -29.85 -9.90 -39.19
CA LEU A 591 -31.14 -9.78 -39.87
C LEU A 591 -31.04 -8.94 -41.13
N LEU A 592 -30.31 -7.85 -41.16
CA LEU A 592 -30.09 -6.98 -42.32
C LEU A 592 -29.26 -7.70 -43.41
N THR A 593 -28.32 -8.54 -43.03
CA THR A 593 -27.52 -9.33 -44.01
C THR A 593 -28.29 -10.54 -44.55
N ALA A 594 -29.17 -11.15 -43.77
CA ALA A 594 -30.05 -12.22 -44.20
C ALA A 594 -31.07 -11.72 -45.24
N ASP A 595 -31.63 -10.48 -45.05
CA ASP A 595 -32.55 -9.86 -46.01
C ASP A 595 -31.85 -9.50 -47.35
N ARG A 596 -30.56 -9.16 -47.33
CA ARG A 596 -29.77 -8.94 -48.56
C ARG A 596 -29.47 -10.24 -49.34
N ARG A 597 -29.35 -11.41 -48.68
CA ARG A 597 -29.15 -12.69 -49.36
C ARG A 597 -30.41 -13.18 -50.05
N ASN A 598 -31.61 -12.85 -49.54
CA ASN A 598 -32.89 -13.24 -50.15
C ASN A 598 -33.31 -12.36 -51.35
N ARG A 599 -32.57 -11.34 -51.73
CA ARG A 599 -32.87 -10.42 -52.84
C ARG A 599 -32.00 -10.65 -54.08
N ARG A 600 -31.48 -11.87 -54.34
CA ARG A 600 -30.88 -12.16 -55.65
C ARG A 600 -32.01 -12.44 -56.67
N PRO A 601 -32.09 -11.75 -57.80
CA PRO A 601 -33.06 -12.04 -58.85
C PRO A 601 -32.76 -13.40 -59.48
N PRO A 602 -33.79 -14.12 -59.96
CA PRO A 602 -33.59 -15.40 -60.64
C PRO A 602 -32.82 -15.18 -61.94
N SER A 603 -31.77 -15.94 -62.13
CA SER A 603 -31.00 -15.97 -63.38
C SER A 603 -31.90 -16.41 -64.53
N GLY A 604 -32.17 -15.46 -65.46
CA GLY A 604 -32.84 -15.74 -66.72
C GLY A 604 -32.00 -16.70 -67.56
N ARG A 605 -32.61 -17.83 -67.94
CA ARG A 605 -32.15 -18.59 -69.08
C ARG A 605 -32.39 -17.75 -70.35
N GLN A 606 -31.38 -17.55 -71.16
CA GLN A 606 -31.50 -17.35 -72.58
C GLN A 606 -30.80 -18.47 -73.33
N GLN A 607 -31.45 -18.85 -74.42
CA GLN A 607 -31.14 -19.90 -75.38
C GLN A 607 -29.72 -19.82 -75.94
#